data_b740e57903d51894a676bb1be2f9a6c3
#
_entry.id   b740e57903d51894a676bb1be2f9a6c3
#
_cell.length_a   1.000
_cell.length_b   1.000
_cell.length_c   1.000
_cell.angle_alpha   90.00
_cell.angle_beta   90.00
_cell.angle_gamma   90.00
#
_symmetry.space_group_name_H-M   'P 1'
#
loop_
_entity.id
_entity.type
_entity.pdbx_description
1 polymer ?
#
loop_
_entity_poly.entity_id
_entity_poly.type
_entity_poly.pdbx_seq_one_letter_code
_entity_poly.pdbx_strand_id
1 'polypeptide(L)'
;MAHFLIVTDDVNDWRPYLPSDHMVTVHDYLEMGAFADQSAMQVINLCRSYDYLSTGYYCSLMAEARGHRVIPRVMTINDLSQDRFFSLPQSGLDKLPETVNEISMKLYFGYCDNPLLDKLARKIFERFTVPVLQVNLLKMSGKWQVNTIEPAAFQDLTEPEQDLFAKYLEVFSQKVWRLPKPSKRYRYEIAMLVDEHEKMPPSDKAALKLFTKSANRIGMDLVQIGSHDLARLSEFDGLFIRSTTNISNFTYRFAKAAEQLGLVVMDDPESIMKCTNKVFLTELLNKHKVPVPKSLIFKASDKNWADNVINTIGLPIVLKVPDGAFSLGVVKVKDRETLLEQAAIIFEHSALILTQAFMPTDYDWRIGVLNRQPIYACRYFMSRGHWQIYQHHQSGRVSSGDFDCIDLKMVPQNIVDAAVKASNLIGAGLYGVDLKEIDGKAYVIEVNDNPSIDHGVEDLFLGDLVYDRVMTEFLRRIQLRGM
;
A
#
# COMPACT_ATOMS: atom_id res chain seq x y z
N MET A 1 5.64 -31.17 -29.48
CA MET A 1 6.17 -29.79 -29.69
C MET A 1 4.99 -28.87 -29.67
N ALA A 2 5.09 -27.72 -29.00
CA ALA A 2 4.00 -26.74 -29.03
C ALA A 2 3.91 -26.17 -30.44
N HIS A 3 2.78 -26.39 -31.12
CA HIS A 3 2.53 -25.80 -32.42
C HIS A 3 2.37 -24.27 -32.21
N PHE A 4 3.22 -23.48 -32.88
CA PHE A 4 3.01 -22.03 -32.90
C PHE A 4 2.57 -21.59 -34.29
N LEU A 5 1.79 -20.53 -34.36
CA LEU A 5 1.23 -19.97 -35.58
C LEU A 5 1.45 -18.46 -35.59
N ILE A 6 1.97 -17.96 -36.70
CA ILE A 6 2.08 -16.52 -36.96
C ILE A 6 0.90 -16.12 -37.81
N VAL A 7 0.19 -15.06 -37.40
CA VAL A 7 -0.96 -14.52 -38.11
C VAL A 7 -0.64 -13.08 -38.56
N THR A 8 -0.76 -12.82 -39.88
CA THR A 8 -0.53 -11.50 -40.50
C THR A 8 -1.74 -11.09 -41.35
N ASP A 9 -1.87 -9.80 -41.70
CA ASP A 9 -2.93 -9.35 -42.60
C ASP A 9 -2.71 -9.83 -44.03
N ASP A 10 -1.44 -9.87 -44.50
CA ASP A 10 -1.07 -10.29 -45.83
C ASP A 10 0.18 -11.19 -45.79
N VAL A 11 0.20 -12.25 -46.62
CA VAL A 11 1.38 -13.13 -46.77
C VAL A 11 2.62 -12.36 -47.21
N ASN A 12 2.42 -11.26 -47.99
CA ASN A 12 3.50 -10.42 -48.44
C ASN A 12 4.21 -9.63 -47.31
N ASP A 13 3.57 -9.43 -46.21
CA ASP A 13 4.18 -8.80 -45.05
C ASP A 13 5.35 -9.64 -44.50
N TRP A 14 5.36 -10.96 -44.78
CA TRP A 14 6.40 -11.90 -44.36
C TRP A 14 7.56 -12.05 -45.36
N ARG A 15 7.53 -11.37 -46.53
CA ARG A 15 8.54 -11.52 -47.60
C ARG A 15 10.00 -11.38 -47.18
N PRO A 16 10.39 -10.51 -46.24
CA PRO A 16 11.77 -10.42 -45.77
C PRO A 16 12.29 -11.68 -45.08
N TYR A 17 11.40 -12.57 -44.67
CA TYR A 17 11.72 -13.76 -43.89
C TYR A 17 11.55 -15.03 -44.69
N LEU A 18 12.18 -16.12 -44.20
CA LEU A 18 12.04 -17.42 -44.86
C LEU A 18 10.58 -17.91 -44.79
N PRO A 19 10.09 -18.55 -45.86
CA PRO A 19 8.77 -19.15 -45.87
C PRO A 19 8.62 -20.12 -44.70
N SER A 20 7.48 -20.09 -44.03
CA SER A 20 7.19 -20.93 -42.90
C SER A 20 5.78 -21.52 -43.00
N ASP A 21 5.68 -22.84 -42.80
CA ASP A 21 4.38 -23.55 -42.74
C ASP A 21 3.58 -23.17 -41.49
N HIS A 22 4.17 -22.34 -40.61
CA HIS A 22 3.54 -21.83 -39.41
C HIS A 22 2.95 -20.43 -39.56
N MET A 23 2.79 -19.93 -40.78
CA MET A 23 2.23 -18.63 -41.05
C MET A 23 0.92 -18.74 -41.85
N VAL A 24 -0.07 -17.96 -41.40
CA VAL A 24 -1.37 -17.84 -42.09
C VAL A 24 -1.83 -16.39 -42.13
N THR A 25 -2.74 -16.11 -43.05
CA THR A 25 -3.41 -14.78 -43.07
C THR A 25 -4.43 -14.70 -41.93
N VAL A 26 -4.72 -13.50 -41.48
CA VAL A 26 -5.79 -13.26 -40.49
C VAL A 26 -7.14 -13.70 -41.05
N HIS A 27 -7.36 -13.57 -42.36
CA HIS A 27 -8.59 -14.03 -43.01
C HIS A 27 -8.79 -15.54 -42.85
N ASP A 28 -7.78 -16.32 -43.19
CA ASP A 28 -7.81 -17.81 -43.02
C ASP A 28 -7.96 -18.20 -41.53
N TYR A 29 -7.28 -17.46 -40.67
CA TYR A 29 -7.37 -17.71 -39.22
C TYR A 29 -8.76 -17.39 -38.66
N LEU A 30 -9.45 -16.38 -39.17
CA LEU A 30 -10.79 -15.98 -38.67
C LEU A 30 -11.92 -16.85 -39.25
N GLU A 31 -11.67 -17.67 -40.27
CA GLU A 31 -12.71 -18.58 -40.81
C GLU A 31 -13.30 -19.43 -39.70
N MET A 32 -14.63 -19.61 -39.77
CA MET A 32 -15.39 -20.35 -38.75
C MET A 32 -15.00 -21.81 -38.74
N GLY A 33 -14.56 -22.31 -37.57
CA GLY A 33 -14.06 -23.68 -37.41
C GLY A 33 -12.60 -23.89 -37.76
N ALA A 34 -11.92 -22.92 -38.37
CA ALA A 34 -10.50 -23.01 -38.64
C ALA A 34 -9.71 -23.19 -37.31
N PHE A 35 -8.80 -24.18 -37.28
CA PHE A 35 -7.93 -24.45 -36.14
C PHE A 35 -8.67 -24.80 -34.81
N ALA A 36 -10.00 -25.04 -34.82
CA ALA A 36 -10.81 -25.28 -33.63
C ALA A 36 -10.37 -26.53 -32.83
N ASP A 37 -9.84 -27.51 -33.49
CA ASP A 37 -9.41 -28.79 -32.87
C ASP A 37 -7.99 -28.75 -32.30
N GLN A 38 -7.29 -27.59 -32.35
CA GLN A 38 -5.89 -27.47 -31.95
C GLN A 38 -5.72 -26.70 -30.64
N SER A 39 -6.27 -27.18 -29.58
CA SER A 39 -6.35 -26.51 -28.24
C SER A 39 -5.00 -26.12 -27.61
N ALA A 40 -3.86 -26.59 -28.10
CA ALA A 40 -2.52 -26.31 -27.55
C ALA A 40 -1.68 -25.35 -28.41
N MET A 41 -2.30 -24.60 -29.33
CA MET A 41 -1.61 -23.72 -30.26
C MET A 41 -1.19 -22.40 -29.60
N GLN A 42 0.00 -21.90 -29.93
CA GLN A 42 0.46 -20.57 -29.58
C GLN A 42 0.35 -19.66 -30.81
N VAL A 43 -0.41 -18.59 -30.72
CA VAL A 43 -0.63 -17.62 -31.79
C VAL A 43 0.20 -16.37 -31.53
N ILE A 44 1.02 -15.98 -32.53
CA ILE A 44 1.71 -14.69 -32.57
C ILE A 44 0.95 -13.84 -33.57
N ASN A 45 0.18 -12.90 -33.06
CA ASN A 45 -0.60 -11.98 -33.87
C ASN A 45 0.28 -10.80 -34.29
N LEU A 46 0.59 -10.69 -35.58
CA LEU A 46 1.38 -9.65 -36.22
C LEU A 46 0.54 -8.78 -37.16
N CYS A 47 -0.76 -8.65 -36.92
CA CYS A 47 -1.62 -7.78 -37.69
C CYS A 47 -1.20 -6.31 -37.53
N ARG A 48 -1.52 -5.52 -38.57
CA ARG A 48 -1.11 -4.10 -38.70
C ARG A 48 -1.73 -3.18 -37.67
N SER A 49 -2.94 -3.49 -37.20
CA SER A 49 -3.64 -2.71 -36.18
C SER A 49 -4.25 -3.64 -35.15
N TYR A 50 -4.19 -3.21 -33.90
CA TYR A 50 -4.90 -3.82 -32.75
C TYR A 50 -6.03 -2.93 -32.24
N ASP A 51 -6.43 -1.91 -32.99
CA ASP A 51 -7.55 -1.04 -32.62
C ASP A 51 -8.83 -1.85 -32.35
N TYR A 52 -9.67 -1.34 -31.50
CA TYR A 52 -10.93 -2.01 -31.17
C TYR A 52 -11.73 -2.33 -32.44
N LEU A 53 -12.13 -3.59 -32.59
CA LEU A 53 -12.81 -4.15 -33.77
C LEU A 53 -11.97 -4.25 -35.05
N SER A 54 -10.66 -4.02 -35.01
CA SER A 54 -9.76 -4.32 -36.14
C SER A 54 -9.57 -5.82 -36.35
N THR A 55 -8.98 -6.20 -37.50
CA THR A 55 -8.63 -7.61 -37.79
C THR A 55 -7.71 -8.20 -36.74
N GLY A 56 -6.71 -7.45 -36.26
CA GLY A 56 -5.81 -7.90 -35.21
C GLY A 56 -6.50 -8.03 -33.84
N TYR A 57 -7.44 -7.15 -33.53
CA TYR A 57 -8.26 -7.31 -32.32
C TYR A 57 -9.06 -8.61 -32.38
N TYR A 58 -9.75 -8.88 -33.50
CA TYR A 58 -10.51 -10.11 -33.67
C TYR A 58 -9.63 -11.37 -33.73
N CYS A 59 -8.43 -11.28 -34.28
CA CYS A 59 -7.46 -12.37 -34.24
C CYS A 59 -7.19 -12.82 -32.80
N SER A 60 -6.85 -11.86 -31.93
CA SER A 60 -6.64 -12.17 -30.51
C SER A 60 -7.88 -12.67 -29.80
N LEU A 61 -9.04 -12.07 -30.07
CA LEU A 61 -10.31 -12.47 -29.46
C LEU A 61 -10.72 -13.91 -29.84
N MET A 62 -10.60 -14.25 -31.12
CA MET A 62 -10.92 -15.60 -31.60
C MET A 62 -9.92 -16.64 -31.11
N ALA A 63 -8.64 -16.27 -31.00
CA ALA A 63 -7.63 -17.15 -30.41
C ALA A 63 -7.99 -17.50 -28.93
N GLU A 64 -8.34 -16.50 -28.14
CA GLU A 64 -8.77 -16.74 -26.75
C GLU A 64 -10.06 -17.59 -26.68
N ALA A 65 -11.03 -17.32 -27.58
CA ALA A 65 -12.28 -18.10 -27.64
C ALA A 65 -12.03 -19.57 -28.01
N ARG A 66 -11.03 -19.86 -28.84
CA ARG A 66 -10.60 -21.20 -29.23
C ARG A 66 -9.70 -21.89 -28.21
N GLY A 67 -9.36 -21.22 -27.10
CA GLY A 67 -8.43 -21.74 -26.09
C GLY A 67 -6.96 -21.73 -26.52
N HIS A 68 -6.61 -21.00 -27.59
CA HIS A 68 -5.24 -20.79 -28.01
C HIS A 68 -4.52 -19.80 -27.09
N ARG A 69 -3.21 -19.94 -27.00
CA ARG A 69 -2.36 -18.94 -26.34
C ARG A 69 -1.99 -17.88 -27.33
N VAL A 70 -2.40 -16.65 -27.13
CA VAL A 70 -2.16 -15.54 -28.08
C VAL A 70 -1.36 -14.41 -27.45
N ILE A 71 -0.52 -13.78 -28.26
CA ILE A 71 0.15 -12.52 -28.00
C ILE A 71 -0.07 -11.56 -29.19
N PRO A 72 -0.52 -10.32 -28.90
CA PRO A 72 -1.05 -9.83 -27.63
C PRO A 72 -2.40 -10.45 -27.28
N ARG A 73 -2.71 -10.50 -25.99
CA ARG A 73 -4.05 -10.86 -25.50
C ARG A 73 -4.98 -9.67 -25.66
N VAL A 74 -6.30 -9.91 -25.74
CA VAL A 74 -7.31 -8.86 -25.81
C VAL A 74 -7.23 -7.90 -24.63
N MET A 75 -7.01 -8.42 -23.42
CA MET A 75 -6.82 -7.58 -22.24
C MET A 75 -5.60 -6.65 -22.39
N THR A 76 -4.48 -7.15 -22.88
CA THR A 76 -3.26 -6.35 -23.12
C THR A 76 -3.51 -5.25 -24.17
N ILE A 77 -4.26 -5.57 -25.24
CA ILE A 77 -4.65 -4.61 -26.26
C ILE A 77 -5.48 -3.47 -25.64
N ASN A 78 -6.49 -3.84 -24.85
CA ASN A 78 -7.37 -2.88 -24.20
C ASN A 78 -6.63 -2.02 -23.17
N ASP A 79 -5.69 -2.59 -22.43
CA ASP A 79 -4.89 -1.87 -21.45
C ASP A 79 -4.00 -0.80 -22.12
N LEU A 80 -3.42 -1.13 -23.27
CA LEU A 80 -2.58 -0.19 -24.03
C LEU A 80 -3.40 0.95 -24.69
N SER A 81 -4.66 0.68 -25.08
CA SER A 81 -5.53 1.67 -25.72
C SER A 81 -6.07 2.74 -24.76
N GLN A 82 -5.92 2.58 -23.45
CA GLN A 82 -6.53 3.45 -22.45
C GLN A 82 -5.60 4.53 -21.89
N ASP A 83 -4.44 4.81 -22.50
CA ASP A 83 -3.44 5.81 -22.07
C ASP A 83 -3.19 5.83 -20.54
N ARG A 84 -3.35 4.70 -19.89
CA ARG A 84 -3.11 4.60 -18.45
C ARG A 84 -1.61 4.58 -18.21
N PHE A 85 -1.09 5.66 -17.65
CA PHE A 85 0.27 5.77 -17.13
C PHE A 85 0.47 4.76 -16.00
N PHE A 86 1.00 3.62 -16.33
CA PHE A 86 1.36 2.62 -15.34
C PHE A 86 2.70 3.02 -14.71
N SER A 87 2.78 3.01 -13.40
CA SER A 87 4.06 3.17 -12.71
C SER A 87 4.93 1.94 -12.99
N LEU A 88 5.76 2.05 -14.02
CA LEU A 88 6.79 1.05 -14.29
C LEU A 88 7.99 1.29 -13.38
N PRO A 89 8.65 0.22 -12.92
CA PRO A 89 9.84 0.36 -12.09
C PRO A 89 10.92 1.14 -12.83
N GLN A 90 11.44 2.20 -12.24
CA GLN A 90 12.46 3.09 -12.79
C GLN A 90 13.88 2.46 -12.88
N SER A 91 14.00 1.15 -12.69
CA SER A 91 15.31 0.47 -12.65
C SER A 91 16.03 0.53 -14.00
N GLY A 92 17.16 1.20 -14.02
CA GLY A 92 18.04 1.37 -15.18
C GLY A 92 17.90 2.71 -15.90
N LEU A 93 16.89 3.50 -15.58
CA LEU A 93 16.69 4.85 -16.14
C LEU A 93 17.71 5.87 -15.62
N ASP A 94 18.25 5.63 -14.44
CA ASP A 94 19.32 6.42 -13.80
C ASP A 94 20.66 6.39 -14.55
N LYS A 95 20.84 5.43 -15.46
CA LYS A 95 22.07 5.27 -16.27
C LYS A 95 21.98 5.91 -17.66
N LEU A 96 20.84 6.49 -17.98
CA LEU A 96 20.64 7.13 -19.27
C LEU A 96 21.37 8.47 -19.38
N PRO A 97 21.80 8.88 -20.60
CA PRO A 97 22.56 10.09 -20.80
C PRO A 97 21.83 11.33 -20.29
N GLU A 98 22.58 12.24 -19.65
CA GLU A 98 22.04 13.52 -19.23
C GLU A 98 21.84 14.53 -20.37
N THR A 99 22.46 14.28 -21.50
CA THR A 99 22.54 15.20 -22.64
C THR A 99 21.29 15.19 -23.53
N VAL A 100 20.40 14.22 -23.38
CA VAL A 100 19.15 14.09 -24.14
C VAL A 100 17.96 14.13 -23.20
N ASN A 101 16.84 14.65 -23.68
CA ASN A 101 15.60 14.76 -22.90
C ASN A 101 14.52 13.76 -23.33
N GLU A 102 14.74 13.08 -24.45
CA GLU A 102 13.81 12.10 -25.02
C GLU A 102 14.59 10.92 -25.61
N ILE A 103 14.09 9.72 -25.41
CA ILE A 103 14.60 8.48 -26.02
C ILE A 103 13.40 7.70 -26.53
N SER A 104 13.45 7.38 -27.83
CA SER A 104 12.49 6.52 -28.48
C SER A 104 13.14 5.17 -28.78
N MET A 105 12.48 4.07 -28.41
CA MET A 105 13.02 2.72 -28.63
C MET A 105 11.92 1.75 -29.03
N LYS A 106 12.26 0.75 -29.83
CA LYS A 106 11.40 -0.39 -30.12
C LYS A 106 11.80 -1.61 -29.32
N LEU A 107 10.82 -2.34 -28.82
CA LEU A 107 11.00 -3.61 -28.12
C LEU A 107 10.50 -4.75 -28.99
N TYR A 108 11.29 -5.80 -29.11
CA TYR A 108 10.98 -7.02 -29.85
C TYR A 108 10.93 -8.19 -28.85
N PHE A 109 9.74 -8.70 -28.53
CA PHE A 109 9.55 -9.76 -27.56
C PHE A 109 10.27 -9.50 -26.20
N GLY A 110 10.30 -8.24 -25.77
CA GLY A 110 10.95 -7.83 -24.50
C GLY A 110 12.47 -7.63 -24.60
N TYR A 111 12.99 -7.50 -25.78
CA TYR A 111 14.40 -7.13 -26.05
C TYR A 111 14.47 -5.82 -26.83
N CYS A 112 15.56 -5.11 -26.68
CA CYS A 112 15.87 -3.90 -27.45
C CYS A 112 17.35 -3.91 -27.89
N ASP A 113 17.73 -2.93 -28.68
CA ASP A 113 19.11 -2.73 -29.15
C ASP A 113 20.02 -2.09 -28.10
N ASN A 114 19.46 -1.50 -27.05
CA ASN A 114 20.22 -0.84 -25.98
C ASN A 114 20.34 -1.73 -24.73
N PRO A 115 21.53 -2.31 -24.43
CA PRO A 115 21.73 -3.20 -23.28
C PRO A 115 21.44 -2.55 -21.93
N LEU A 116 21.55 -1.22 -21.81
CA LEU A 116 21.25 -0.50 -20.56
C LEU A 116 19.76 -0.58 -20.21
N LEU A 117 18.90 -0.75 -21.20
CA LEU A 117 17.46 -0.79 -21.08
C LEU A 117 16.88 -2.22 -21.08
N ASP A 118 17.69 -3.25 -21.19
CA ASP A 118 17.24 -4.66 -21.22
C ASP A 118 16.32 -5.04 -20.04
N LYS A 119 16.63 -4.56 -18.84
CA LYS A 119 15.81 -4.85 -17.66
C LYS A 119 14.43 -4.17 -17.74
N LEU A 120 14.40 -2.93 -18.24
CA LEU A 120 13.16 -2.19 -18.45
C LEU A 120 12.35 -2.84 -19.57
N ALA A 121 12.99 -3.18 -20.69
CA ALA A 121 12.37 -3.84 -21.82
C ALA A 121 11.67 -5.14 -21.44
N ARG A 122 12.32 -5.97 -20.64
CA ARG A 122 11.73 -7.23 -20.13
C ARG A 122 10.53 -6.97 -19.22
N LYS A 123 10.60 -5.98 -18.31
CA LYS A 123 9.49 -5.64 -17.43
C LYS A 123 8.29 -5.07 -18.18
N ILE A 124 8.55 -4.24 -19.19
CA ILE A 124 7.48 -3.74 -20.08
C ILE A 124 6.80 -4.92 -20.77
N PHE A 125 7.56 -5.85 -21.32
CA PHE A 125 7.03 -7.00 -22.04
C PHE A 125 6.32 -8.02 -21.10
N GLU A 126 6.80 -8.20 -19.89
CA GLU A 126 6.12 -9.01 -18.88
C GLU A 126 4.72 -8.46 -18.56
N ARG A 127 4.56 -7.16 -18.59
CA ARG A 127 3.27 -6.49 -18.37
C ARG A 127 2.44 -6.40 -19.65
N PHE A 128 3.05 -5.98 -20.73
CA PHE A 128 2.41 -5.80 -22.04
C PHE A 128 3.05 -6.74 -23.03
N THR A 129 2.55 -7.98 -23.10
CA THR A 129 3.09 -9.04 -23.96
C THR A 129 2.62 -8.79 -25.41
N VAL A 130 3.30 -7.87 -26.11
CA VAL A 130 3.06 -7.53 -27.52
C VAL A 130 4.34 -7.79 -28.32
N PRO A 131 4.26 -8.38 -29.51
CA PRO A 131 5.44 -8.73 -30.32
C PRO A 131 6.38 -7.56 -30.59
N VAL A 132 5.84 -6.40 -30.96
CA VAL A 132 6.59 -5.17 -31.17
C VAL A 132 5.93 -4.02 -30.41
N LEU A 133 6.70 -3.35 -29.56
CA LEU A 133 6.26 -2.15 -28.83
C LEU A 133 7.16 -0.97 -29.16
N GLN A 134 6.56 0.18 -29.40
CA GLN A 134 7.22 1.48 -29.40
C GLN A 134 7.14 2.07 -28.01
N VAL A 135 8.28 2.45 -27.42
CA VAL A 135 8.37 3.04 -26.09
C VAL A 135 9.09 4.36 -26.15
N ASN A 136 8.46 5.40 -25.63
CA ASN A 136 9.06 6.73 -25.56
C ASN A 136 9.33 7.07 -24.08
N LEU A 137 10.57 7.46 -23.80
CA LEU A 137 11.03 7.92 -22.50
C LEU A 137 11.24 9.41 -22.55
N LEU A 138 10.73 10.14 -21.56
CA LEU A 138 10.94 11.57 -21.39
C LEU A 138 11.61 11.88 -20.07
N LYS A 139 12.47 12.91 -20.07
CA LYS A 139 13.10 13.43 -18.86
C LYS A 139 12.26 14.58 -18.31
N MET A 140 11.52 14.33 -17.22
CA MET A 140 10.69 15.32 -16.54
C MET A 140 11.27 15.65 -15.17
N SER A 141 11.48 16.94 -14.88
CA SER A 141 12.06 17.41 -13.62
C SER A 141 13.39 16.72 -13.25
N GLY A 142 14.23 16.45 -14.25
CA GLY A 142 15.54 15.80 -14.07
C GLY A 142 15.48 14.27 -13.94
N LYS A 143 14.31 13.64 -13.99
CA LYS A 143 14.13 12.18 -13.89
C LYS A 143 13.56 11.62 -15.18
N TRP A 144 14.10 10.48 -15.61
CA TRP A 144 13.58 9.73 -16.74
C TRP A 144 12.30 8.99 -16.35
N GLN A 145 11.29 9.05 -17.25
CA GLN A 145 10.00 8.36 -17.08
C GLN A 145 9.57 7.77 -18.41
N VAL A 146 8.81 6.68 -18.34
CA VAL A 146 8.12 6.15 -19.52
C VAL A 146 6.96 7.10 -19.84
N ASN A 147 6.96 7.64 -21.04
CA ASN A 147 5.94 8.59 -21.50
C ASN A 147 4.81 7.87 -22.25
N THR A 148 5.14 7.07 -23.26
CA THR A 148 4.15 6.27 -24.01
C THR A 148 4.65 4.86 -24.24
N ILE A 149 3.71 3.91 -24.31
CA ILE A 149 3.92 2.53 -24.75
C ILE A 149 2.81 2.21 -25.72
N GLU A 150 3.18 1.97 -26.96
CA GLU A 150 2.23 1.71 -28.04
C GLU A 150 2.62 0.45 -28.81
N PRO A 151 1.66 -0.34 -29.31
CA PRO A 151 1.97 -1.39 -30.26
C PRO A 151 2.56 -0.77 -31.54
N ALA A 152 3.59 -1.39 -32.08
CA ALA A 152 4.14 -1.00 -33.37
C ALA A 152 3.83 -2.08 -34.42
N ALA A 153 3.48 -1.63 -35.61
CA ALA A 153 3.22 -2.56 -36.70
C ALA A 153 4.55 -3.18 -37.17
N PHE A 154 4.53 -4.49 -37.32
CA PHE A 154 5.67 -5.26 -37.80
C PHE A 154 6.10 -4.86 -39.19
N GLN A 155 5.16 -4.42 -40.04
CA GLN A 155 5.37 -3.98 -41.43
C GLN A 155 6.13 -2.65 -41.54
N ASP A 156 6.12 -1.84 -40.46
CA ASP A 156 6.78 -0.52 -40.45
C ASP A 156 8.23 -0.59 -39.94
N LEU A 157 8.79 -1.80 -39.79
CA LEU A 157 10.16 -2.00 -39.38
C LEU A 157 11.14 -1.72 -40.52
N THR A 158 12.20 -0.98 -40.22
CA THR A 158 13.34 -0.80 -41.13
C THR A 158 14.15 -2.10 -41.27
N GLU A 159 14.98 -2.24 -42.31
CA GLU A 159 15.81 -3.45 -42.48
C GLU A 159 16.61 -3.85 -41.24
N PRO A 160 17.34 -2.96 -40.54
CA PRO A 160 18.03 -3.35 -39.30
C PRO A 160 17.09 -3.79 -38.22
N GLU A 161 15.91 -3.19 -38.12
CA GLU A 161 14.87 -3.57 -37.16
C GLU A 161 14.24 -4.91 -37.48
N GLN A 162 14.10 -5.27 -38.74
CA GLN A 162 13.64 -6.58 -39.18
C GLN A 162 14.63 -7.68 -38.81
N ASP A 163 15.94 -7.43 -38.89
CA ASP A 163 16.97 -8.36 -38.47
C ASP A 163 16.89 -8.60 -36.93
N LEU A 164 16.70 -7.54 -36.16
CA LEU A 164 16.50 -7.64 -34.73
C LEU A 164 15.22 -8.40 -34.38
N PHE A 165 14.13 -8.11 -35.07
CA PHE A 165 12.87 -8.80 -34.90
C PHE A 165 13.01 -10.30 -35.18
N ALA A 166 13.63 -10.69 -36.32
CA ALA A 166 13.88 -12.09 -36.68
C ALA A 166 14.69 -12.81 -35.60
N LYS A 167 15.79 -12.19 -35.18
CA LYS A 167 16.65 -12.73 -34.11
C LYS A 167 15.87 -12.98 -32.82
N TYR A 168 15.04 -12.03 -32.39
CA TYR A 168 14.31 -12.18 -31.14
C TYR A 168 13.06 -13.04 -31.26
N LEU A 169 12.45 -13.13 -32.44
CA LEU A 169 11.42 -14.10 -32.74
C LEU A 169 11.98 -15.53 -32.61
N GLU A 170 13.18 -15.79 -33.14
CA GLU A 170 13.85 -17.09 -33.00
C GLU A 170 14.12 -17.41 -31.52
N VAL A 171 14.66 -16.47 -30.78
CA VAL A 171 14.88 -16.62 -29.31
C VAL A 171 13.56 -16.87 -28.58
N PHE A 172 12.49 -16.17 -28.97
CA PHE A 172 11.17 -16.29 -28.37
C PHE A 172 10.54 -17.66 -28.68
N SER A 173 10.59 -18.13 -29.91
CA SER A 173 10.00 -19.40 -30.34
C SER A 173 10.73 -20.64 -29.79
N GLN A 174 12.03 -20.54 -29.51
CA GLN A 174 12.83 -21.58 -28.89
C GLN A 174 12.67 -21.66 -27.37
N LYS A 175 12.32 -20.58 -26.72
CA LYS A 175 11.96 -20.57 -25.30
C LYS A 175 10.56 -21.11 -25.15
N VAL A 176 10.44 -22.29 -24.53
CA VAL A 176 9.16 -22.69 -23.94
C VAL A 176 8.78 -21.60 -22.95
N TRP A 177 7.91 -20.69 -23.37
CA TRP A 177 7.28 -19.76 -22.47
C TRP A 177 6.49 -20.59 -21.46
N ARG A 178 7.09 -20.81 -20.30
CA ARG A 178 6.25 -20.99 -19.14
C ARG A 178 5.56 -19.63 -19.02
N LEU A 179 4.26 -19.59 -19.35
CA LEU A 179 3.41 -18.54 -18.82
C LEU A 179 3.85 -18.32 -17.37
N PRO A 180 4.15 -17.09 -16.91
CA PRO A 180 4.27 -16.86 -15.50
C PRO A 180 3.09 -17.62 -14.90
N LYS A 181 3.35 -18.50 -13.89
CA LYS A 181 2.30 -19.31 -13.27
C LYS A 181 1.10 -18.41 -13.19
N PRO A 182 -0.09 -18.80 -13.71
CA PRO A 182 -1.21 -17.88 -13.79
C PRO A 182 -1.24 -17.17 -12.46
N SER A 183 -0.99 -15.88 -12.45
CA SER A 183 -0.99 -15.09 -11.21
C SER A 183 -2.33 -15.47 -10.64
N LYS A 184 -2.37 -16.02 -9.44
CA LYS A 184 -3.62 -16.43 -8.84
C LYS A 184 -4.52 -15.23 -9.07
N ARG A 185 -5.57 -15.36 -9.86
CA ARG A 185 -6.51 -14.26 -10.08
C ARG A 185 -7.19 -14.08 -8.74
N TYR A 186 -6.74 -13.09 -8.01
CA TYR A 186 -7.39 -12.71 -6.78
C TYR A 186 -8.73 -12.09 -7.15
N ARG A 187 -9.73 -12.35 -6.34
CA ARG A 187 -11.07 -11.81 -6.58
C ARG A 187 -11.14 -10.31 -6.27
N TYR A 188 -10.30 -9.87 -5.34
CA TYR A 188 -10.24 -8.49 -4.86
C TYR A 188 -8.80 -8.02 -4.79
N GLU A 189 -8.58 -6.74 -5.08
CA GLU A 189 -7.28 -6.07 -4.98
C GLU A 189 -7.35 -4.95 -3.95
N ILE A 190 -6.43 -4.97 -2.99
CA ILE A 190 -6.35 -4.00 -1.90
C ILE A 190 -5.07 -3.19 -2.04
N ALA A 191 -5.19 -1.87 -2.08
CA ALA A 191 -4.04 -0.98 -1.97
C ALA A 191 -3.51 -0.98 -0.54
N MET A 192 -2.24 -1.29 -0.34
CA MET A 192 -1.54 -1.13 0.94
C MET A 192 -0.64 0.11 0.86
N LEU A 193 -1.06 1.19 1.52
CA LEU A 193 -0.34 2.47 1.50
C LEU A 193 0.83 2.43 2.48
N VAL A 194 2.05 2.59 1.95
CA VAL A 194 3.30 2.59 2.71
C VAL A 194 4.16 3.79 2.33
N ASP A 195 5.02 4.22 3.25
CA ASP A 195 6.09 5.17 2.97
C ASP A 195 7.45 4.49 3.19
N GLU A 196 8.20 4.25 2.12
CA GLU A 196 9.51 3.59 2.20
C GLU A 196 10.58 4.41 2.94
N HIS A 197 10.33 5.71 3.13
CA HIS A 197 11.24 6.65 3.79
C HIS A 197 10.88 6.89 5.27
N GLU A 198 9.77 6.34 5.74
CA GLU A 198 9.33 6.49 7.12
C GLU A 198 10.28 5.73 8.07
N LYS A 199 10.79 6.44 9.08
CA LYS A 199 11.75 5.89 10.04
C LYS A 199 11.12 4.92 11.03
N MET A 200 9.87 5.15 11.38
CA MET A 200 9.10 4.35 12.35
C MET A 200 7.72 4.06 11.76
N PRO A 201 7.64 3.20 10.74
CA PRO A 201 6.35 2.86 10.14
C PRO A 201 5.52 2.00 11.12
N PRO A 202 4.20 1.99 10.98
CA PRO A 202 3.34 1.17 11.84
C PRO A 202 3.44 -0.34 11.56
N SER A 203 4.20 -0.74 10.54
CA SER A 203 4.57 -2.15 10.30
C SER A 203 5.95 -2.26 9.67
N ASP A 204 6.75 -3.17 10.19
CA ASP A 204 8.02 -3.53 9.60
C ASP A 204 7.84 -4.33 8.28
N LYS A 205 8.92 -4.48 7.52
CA LYS A 205 8.88 -5.16 6.22
C LYS A 205 8.45 -6.64 6.31
N ALA A 206 8.69 -7.28 7.44
CA ALA A 206 8.30 -8.67 7.66
C ALA A 206 6.78 -8.77 7.89
N ALA A 207 6.21 -7.89 8.70
CA ALA A 207 4.77 -7.78 8.92
C ALA A 207 4.01 -7.46 7.63
N LEU A 208 4.51 -6.53 6.78
CA LEU A 208 3.90 -6.23 5.48
C LEU A 208 3.82 -7.48 4.57
N LYS A 209 4.88 -8.31 4.56
CA LYS A 209 4.87 -9.58 3.83
C LYS A 209 3.87 -10.58 4.40
N LEU A 210 3.70 -10.61 5.72
CA LEU A 210 2.75 -11.49 6.40
C LEU A 210 1.30 -11.07 6.13
N PHE A 211 1.00 -9.76 6.10
CA PHE A 211 -0.29 -9.24 5.63
C PHE A 211 -0.56 -9.69 4.19
N THR A 212 0.40 -9.52 3.27
CA THR A 212 0.26 -9.95 1.87
C THR A 212 0.02 -11.46 1.78
N LYS A 213 0.80 -12.26 2.52
CA LYS A 213 0.62 -13.73 2.57
C LYS A 213 -0.76 -14.13 3.07
N SER A 214 -1.25 -13.44 4.11
CA SER A 214 -2.57 -13.67 4.67
C SER A 214 -3.69 -13.31 3.69
N ALA A 215 -3.63 -12.14 3.06
CA ALA A 215 -4.57 -11.71 2.03
C ALA A 215 -4.65 -12.73 0.88
N ASN A 216 -3.48 -13.17 0.40
CA ASN A 216 -3.37 -14.14 -0.69
C ASN A 216 -4.00 -15.51 -0.37
N ARG A 217 -3.97 -15.93 0.90
CA ARG A 217 -4.61 -17.19 1.34
C ARG A 217 -6.13 -17.15 1.19
N ILE A 218 -6.73 -15.98 1.32
CA ILE A 218 -8.20 -15.80 1.29
C ILE A 218 -8.70 -15.17 -0.02
N GLY A 219 -7.85 -15.12 -1.05
CA GLY A 219 -8.23 -14.70 -2.39
C GLY A 219 -8.22 -13.21 -2.65
N MET A 220 -7.48 -12.43 -1.86
CA MET A 220 -7.21 -11.01 -2.08
C MET A 220 -5.75 -10.79 -2.47
N ASP A 221 -5.48 -9.86 -3.38
CA ASP A 221 -4.14 -9.34 -3.62
C ASP A 221 -3.92 -8.07 -2.81
N LEU A 222 -2.74 -7.93 -2.22
CA LEU A 222 -2.36 -6.76 -1.43
C LEU A 222 -1.19 -6.06 -2.11
N VAL A 223 -1.50 -4.98 -2.82
CA VAL A 223 -0.55 -4.23 -3.66
C VAL A 223 -0.01 -3.04 -2.89
N GLN A 224 1.31 -2.97 -2.72
CA GLN A 224 1.93 -1.80 -2.09
C GLN A 224 1.88 -0.59 -3.02
N ILE A 225 1.43 0.54 -2.48
CA ILE A 225 1.39 1.85 -3.15
C ILE A 225 2.04 2.91 -2.26
N GLY A 226 2.52 3.98 -2.87
CA GLY A 226 3.17 5.11 -2.20
C GLY A 226 2.37 6.40 -2.28
N SER A 227 2.93 7.49 -1.74
CA SER A 227 2.29 8.82 -1.67
C SER A 227 1.95 9.46 -3.03
N HIS A 228 2.53 8.97 -4.11
CA HIS A 228 2.31 9.46 -5.48
C HIS A 228 1.20 8.70 -6.23
N ASP A 229 0.69 7.61 -5.66
CA ASP A 229 -0.25 6.69 -6.32
C ASP A 229 -1.72 7.03 -6.05
N LEU A 230 -2.04 8.26 -5.63
CA LEU A 230 -3.43 8.65 -5.28
C LEU A 230 -4.43 8.39 -6.42
N ALA A 231 -4.03 8.65 -7.66
CA ALA A 231 -4.88 8.45 -8.84
C ALA A 231 -5.23 6.96 -9.08
N ARG A 232 -4.40 6.05 -8.57
CA ARG A 232 -4.59 4.61 -8.72
C ARG A 232 -5.63 4.02 -7.77
N LEU A 233 -6.14 4.77 -6.81
CA LEU A 233 -7.12 4.25 -5.85
C LEU A 233 -8.36 3.64 -6.52
N SER A 234 -8.74 4.13 -7.69
CA SER A 234 -9.87 3.57 -8.46
C SER A 234 -9.63 2.15 -9.01
N GLU A 235 -8.39 1.65 -8.97
CA GLU A 235 -8.03 0.29 -9.40
C GLU A 235 -8.36 -0.77 -8.34
N PHE A 236 -8.65 -0.36 -7.08
CA PHE A 236 -8.72 -1.23 -5.92
C PHE A 236 -10.11 -1.34 -5.31
N ASP A 237 -10.33 -2.42 -4.56
CA ASP A 237 -11.56 -2.66 -3.78
C ASP A 237 -11.47 -2.07 -2.36
N GLY A 238 -10.27 -1.81 -1.88
CA GLY A 238 -10.03 -1.28 -0.54
C GLY A 238 -8.67 -0.61 -0.39
N LEU A 239 -8.51 0.12 0.70
CA LEU A 239 -7.28 0.79 1.11
C LEU A 239 -6.91 0.38 2.53
N PHE A 240 -5.73 -0.21 2.71
CA PHE A 240 -5.11 -0.52 3.99
C PHE A 240 -3.93 0.43 4.22
N ILE A 241 -4.02 1.29 5.23
CA ILE A 241 -2.99 2.28 5.52
C ILE A 241 -1.96 1.65 6.47
N ARG A 242 -0.68 1.63 6.06
CA ARG A 242 0.47 1.19 6.87
C ARG A 242 1.61 2.22 6.82
N SER A 243 1.24 3.49 6.87
CA SER A 243 2.10 4.65 7.11
C SER A 243 1.45 5.53 8.16
N THR A 244 2.23 6.26 8.95
CA THR A 244 1.72 7.08 10.06
C THR A 244 0.63 8.03 9.61
N THR A 245 -0.49 7.98 10.30
CA THR A 245 -1.68 8.79 10.02
C THR A 245 -1.59 10.15 10.71
N ASN A 246 -1.97 11.18 9.98
CA ASN A 246 -2.14 12.54 10.50
C ASN A 246 -3.02 13.34 9.55
N ILE A 247 -3.81 14.27 10.06
CA ILE A 247 -4.74 15.10 9.26
C ILE A 247 -3.99 15.94 8.22
N SER A 248 -2.79 16.41 8.53
CA SER A 248 -1.96 17.19 7.60
C SER A 248 -1.14 16.34 6.62
N ASN A 249 -1.15 14.99 6.75
CA ASN A 249 -0.37 14.07 5.95
C ASN A 249 -1.12 13.60 4.69
N PHE A 250 -0.38 13.00 3.73
CA PHE A 250 -0.95 12.35 2.55
C PHE A 250 -1.88 11.19 2.93
N THR A 251 -1.65 10.49 4.03
CA THR A 251 -2.46 9.35 4.50
C THR A 251 -3.92 9.72 4.70
N TYR A 252 -4.21 10.90 5.29
CA TYR A 252 -5.58 11.39 5.43
C TYR A 252 -6.24 11.69 4.06
N ARG A 253 -5.48 12.26 3.12
CA ARG A 253 -5.98 12.53 1.77
C ARG A 253 -6.32 11.23 1.03
N PHE A 254 -5.48 10.19 1.18
CA PHE A 254 -5.75 8.86 0.63
C PHE A 254 -6.99 8.24 1.25
N ALA A 255 -7.13 8.28 2.58
CA ALA A 255 -8.32 7.79 3.28
C ALA A 255 -9.61 8.48 2.78
N LYS A 256 -9.59 9.82 2.67
CA LYS A 256 -10.72 10.61 2.14
C LYS A 256 -11.06 10.25 0.70
N ALA A 257 -10.07 10.17 -0.18
CA ALA A 257 -10.29 9.84 -1.58
C ALA A 257 -10.83 8.41 -1.74
N ALA A 258 -10.28 7.45 -1.00
CA ALA A 258 -10.76 6.08 -1.00
C ALA A 258 -12.21 5.96 -0.51
N GLU A 259 -12.58 6.67 0.57
CA GLU A 259 -13.94 6.73 1.07
C GLU A 259 -14.91 7.33 0.04
N GLN A 260 -14.51 8.42 -0.64
CA GLN A 260 -15.31 9.05 -1.70
C GLN A 260 -15.51 8.13 -2.91
N LEU A 261 -14.52 7.32 -3.25
CA LEU A 261 -14.64 6.26 -4.27
C LEU A 261 -15.46 5.06 -3.77
N GLY A 262 -15.86 5.12 -2.49
CA GLY A 262 -16.61 4.07 -1.84
C GLY A 262 -15.76 2.82 -1.58
N LEU A 263 -14.43 2.85 -1.51
CA LEU A 263 -13.58 1.73 -1.14
C LEU A 263 -13.76 1.36 0.33
N VAL A 264 -13.44 0.12 0.68
CA VAL A 264 -13.26 -0.25 2.09
C VAL A 264 -11.95 0.34 2.58
N VAL A 265 -11.98 1.19 3.60
CA VAL A 265 -10.79 1.86 4.13
C VAL A 265 -10.52 1.39 5.55
N MET A 266 -9.26 1.11 5.85
CA MET A 266 -8.79 0.83 7.20
C MET A 266 -7.42 1.53 7.41
N ASP A 267 -7.32 2.60 8.21
CA ASP A 267 -8.45 3.17 8.96
C ASP A 267 -9.08 4.34 8.20
N ASP A 268 -10.36 4.54 8.47
CA ASP A 268 -11.18 5.55 7.81
C ASP A 268 -10.83 6.98 8.26
N PRO A 269 -11.20 8.02 7.46
CA PRO A 269 -10.85 9.42 7.79
C PRO A 269 -11.41 9.92 9.12
N GLU A 270 -12.57 9.42 9.53
CA GLU A 270 -13.18 9.81 10.81
C GLU A 270 -12.38 9.24 11.99
N SER A 271 -11.94 7.99 11.89
CA SER A 271 -11.05 7.35 12.86
C SER A 271 -9.73 8.11 12.99
N ILE A 272 -9.09 8.47 11.86
CA ILE A 272 -7.87 9.25 11.85
C ILE A 272 -8.08 10.58 12.59
N MET A 273 -9.14 11.32 12.28
CA MET A 273 -9.43 12.62 12.89
C MET A 273 -9.65 12.50 14.40
N LYS A 274 -10.39 11.48 14.84
CA LYS A 274 -10.71 11.27 16.26
C LYS A 274 -9.50 10.83 17.09
N CYS A 275 -8.62 10.00 16.53
CA CYS A 275 -7.48 9.44 17.25
C CYS A 275 -6.29 10.40 17.27
N THR A 276 -6.00 11.11 16.18
CA THR A 276 -4.83 11.99 16.12
C THR A 276 -4.97 13.21 17.03
N ASN A 277 -6.20 13.68 17.31
CA ASN A 277 -6.42 14.85 18.15
C ASN A 277 -6.69 14.48 19.61
N LYS A 278 -5.67 14.63 20.46
CA LYS A 278 -5.73 14.28 21.89
C LYS A 278 -6.77 15.06 22.70
N VAL A 279 -7.07 16.30 22.28
CA VAL A 279 -8.11 17.12 22.91
C VAL A 279 -9.48 16.54 22.62
N PHE A 280 -9.76 16.23 21.36
CA PHE A 280 -11.00 15.58 20.94
C PHE A 280 -11.19 14.24 21.65
N LEU A 281 -10.15 13.39 21.63
CA LEU A 281 -10.19 12.07 22.23
C LEU A 281 -10.47 12.16 23.75
N THR A 282 -9.78 13.05 24.46
CA THR A 282 -9.98 13.25 25.90
C THR A 282 -11.41 13.68 26.23
N GLU A 283 -11.96 14.61 25.47
CA GLU A 283 -13.34 15.08 25.64
C GLU A 283 -14.35 13.96 25.35
N LEU A 284 -14.15 13.21 24.27
CA LEU A 284 -15.01 12.09 23.91
C LEU A 284 -15.04 11.00 25.01
N LEU A 285 -13.88 10.61 25.51
CA LEU A 285 -13.75 9.59 26.55
C LEU A 285 -14.39 10.04 27.87
N ASN A 286 -14.15 11.30 28.28
CA ASN A 286 -14.76 11.89 29.48
C ASN A 286 -16.29 11.94 29.39
N LYS A 287 -16.84 12.42 28.25
CA LYS A 287 -18.28 12.48 28.00
C LYS A 287 -18.94 11.12 28.16
N HIS A 288 -18.27 10.05 27.75
CA HIS A 288 -18.80 8.70 27.80
C HIS A 288 -18.35 7.90 29.06
N LYS A 289 -17.77 8.60 30.04
CA LYS A 289 -17.32 8.02 31.32
C LYS A 289 -16.41 6.81 31.13
N VAL A 290 -15.47 6.92 30.17
CA VAL A 290 -14.32 6.02 30.06
C VAL A 290 -13.26 6.53 31.02
N PRO A 291 -12.71 5.70 31.91
CA PRO A 291 -11.67 6.15 32.82
C PRO A 291 -10.42 6.64 32.06
N VAL A 292 -10.07 7.88 32.27
CA VAL A 292 -8.84 8.52 31.76
C VAL A 292 -8.11 9.19 32.91
N PRO A 293 -6.80 9.45 32.81
CA PRO A 293 -6.11 10.26 33.82
C PRO A 293 -6.76 11.65 33.92
N LYS A 294 -6.77 12.23 35.10
CA LYS A 294 -7.31 13.58 35.31
C LYS A 294 -6.63 14.55 34.37
N SER A 295 -7.41 15.22 33.51
CA SER A 295 -6.91 16.04 32.43
C SER A 295 -7.62 17.39 32.40
N LEU A 296 -6.91 18.43 31.97
CA LEU A 296 -7.45 19.77 31.75
C LEU A 296 -6.92 20.35 30.43
N ILE A 297 -7.74 21.18 29.79
CA ILE A 297 -7.40 21.84 28.51
C ILE A 297 -7.36 23.33 28.74
N PHE A 298 -6.32 23.98 28.28
CA PHE A 298 -6.10 25.43 28.47
C PHE A 298 -5.70 26.12 27.18
N LYS A 299 -6.01 27.44 27.13
CA LYS A 299 -5.52 28.39 26.10
C LYS A 299 -4.45 29.28 26.71
N ALA A 300 -3.59 29.86 25.87
CA ALA A 300 -2.60 30.82 26.29
C ALA A 300 -3.21 32.09 26.97
N SER A 301 -4.44 32.43 26.58
CA SER A 301 -5.16 33.61 27.14
C SER A 301 -5.82 33.38 28.51
N ASP A 302 -5.88 32.12 28.98
CA ASP A 302 -6.56 31.82 30.26
C ASP A 302 -5.70 32.35 31.42
N LYS A 303 -6.27 33.19 32.23
CA LYS A 303 -5.57 33.76 33.40
C LYS A 303 -5.37 32.67 34.45
N ASN A 304 -4.18 32.65 35.08
CA ASN A 304 -3.82 31.74 36.18
C ASN A 304 -3.95 30.23 35.81
N TRP A 305 -3.91 29.87 34.52
CA TRP A 305 -4.09 28.51 34.09
C TRP A 305 -3.08 27.54 34.73
N ALA A 306 -1.82 27.97 34.90
CA ALA A 306 -0.77 27.13 35.49
C ALA A 306 -1.08 26.78 36.95
N ASP A 307 -1.51 27.76 37.77
CA ASP A 307 -1.89 27.56 39.16
C ASP A 307 -3.15 26.71 39.26
N ASN A 308 -4.11 26.89 38.36
CA ASN A 308 -5.31 26.05 38.29
C ASN A 308 -4.96 24.57 37.96
N VAL A 309 -4.06 24.33 37.01
CA VAL A 309 -3.57 22.99 36.70
C VAL A 309 -2.92 22.33 37.92
N ILE A 310 -1.98 23.05 38.58
CA ILE A 310 -1.24 22.51 39.70
C ILE A 310 -2.19 22.18 40.89
N ASN A 311 -3.13 23.10 41.18
CA ASN A 311 -4.12 22.91 42.24
C ASN A 311 -5.10 21.77 41.94
N THR A 312 -5.43 21.57 40.66
CA THR A 312 -6.43 20.55 40.28
C THR A 312 -5.84 19.18 40.01
N ILE A 313 -4.69 19.09 39.33
CA ILE A 313 -4.08 17.84 38.95
C ILE A 313 -2.99 17.43 39.93
N GLY A 314 -2.19 18.36 40.44
CA GLY A 314 -0.98 18.11 41.23
C GLY A 314 0.24 17.88 40.32
N LEU A 315 1.43 18.04 40.90
CA LEU A 315 2.70 17.71 40.24
C LEU A 315 3.15 16.27 40.59
N PRO A 316 3.80 15.59 39.66
CA PRO A 316 4.17 15.99 38.28
C PRO A 316 2.99 15.91 37.31
N ILE A 317 3.08 16.73 36.24
CA ILE A 317 2.07 16.84 35.19
C ILE A 317 2.69 16.42 33.85
N VAL A 318 1.89 15.85 32.98
CA VAL A 318 2.27 15.58 31.58
C VAL A 318 1.58 16.61 30.69
N LEU A 319 2.38 17.39 29.94
CA LEU A 319 1.92 18.26 28.87
C LEU A 319 1.89 17.47 27.57
N LYS A 320 0.83 17.65 26.80
CA LYS A 320 0.68 17.02 25.47
C LYS A 320 0.28 18.06 24.44
N VAL A 321 1.00 18.07 23.31
CA VAL A 321 0.55 18.78 22.11
C VAL A 321 -0.73 18.10 21.63
N PRO A 322 -1.77 18.85 21.20
CA PRO A 322 -3.02 18.26 20.73
C PRO A 322 -2.87 17.25 19.59
N ASP A 323 -1.93 17.49 18.69
CA ASP A 323 -1.64 16.62 17.54
C ASP A 323 -0.18 16.16 17.59
N GLY A 324 0.05 14.85 17.56
CA GLY A 324 1.39 14.25 17.61
C GLY A 324 1.35 12.75 17.89
N ALA A 325 2.27 12.01 17.27
CA ALA A 325 2.44 10.57 17.41
C ALA A 325 3.78 10.23 18.09
N PHE A 326 3.98 8.97 18.49
CA PHE A 326 5.25 8.42 19.02
C PHE A 326 5.87 9.20 20.18
N SER A 327 5.04 9.67 21.13
CA SER A 327 5.49 10.46 22.28
C SER A 327 6.15 11.80 21.94
N LEU A 328 6.12 12.23 20.67
CA LEU A 328 6.61 13.55 20.26
C LEU A 328 5.67 14.63 20.81
N GLY A 329 6.25 15.69 21.41
CA GLY A 329 5.47 16.77 22.05
C GLY A 329 4.76 16.37 23.35
N VAL A 330 5.23 15.31 24.03
CA VAL A 330 4.76 14.87 25.34
C VAL A 330 5.87 15.09 26.37
N VAL A 331 5.66 16.02 27.31
CA VAL A 331 6.67 16.45 28.28
C VAL A 331 6.15 16.29 29.70
N LYS A 332 6.97 15.68 30.56
CA LYS A 332 6.71 15.59 32.01
C LYS A 332 7.34 16.77 32.72
N VAL A 333 6.55 17.54 33.45
CA VAL A 333 6.98 18.69 34.23
C VAL A 333 6.82 18.42 35.74
N LYS A 334 7.79 18.86 36.52
CA LYS A 334 7.85 18.57 37.96
C LYS A 334 7.63 19.79 38.85
N ASP A 335 7.69 20.97 38.25
CA ASP A 335 7.56 22.25 38.93
C ASP A 335 6.85 23.29 38.03
N ARG A 336 6.49 24.43 38.63
CA ARG A 336 5.74 25.49 37.97
C ARG A 336 6.57 26.20 36.89
N GLU A 337 7.85 26.40 37.08
CA GLU A 337 8.74 27.09 36.15
C GLU A 337 8.84 26.30 34.83
N THR A 338 9.22 25.05 34.93
CA THR A 338 9.27 24.11 33.78
C THR A 338 7.89 23.99 33.10
N LEU A 339 6.77 24.03 33.86
CA LEU A 339 5.44 24.03 33.30
C LEU A 339 5.21 25.22 32.36
N LEU A 340 5.57 26.42 32.79
CA LEU A 340 5.41 27.63 32.01
C LEU A 340 6.33 27.67 30.78
N GLU A 341 7.58 27.28 30.94
CA GLU A 341 8.55 27.22 29.83
C GLU A 341 8.09 26.27 28.73
N GLN A 342 7.73 25.04 29.10
CA GLN A 342 7.31 24.02 28.12
C GLN A 342 5.96 24.37 27.47
N ALA A 343 5.06 24.98 28.23
CA ALA A 343 3.79 25.46 27.70
C ALA A 343 3.98 26.58 26.69
N ALA A 344 4.91 27.53 26.94
CA ALA A 344 5.20 28.59 25.99
C ALA A 344 5.60 28.06 24.62
N ILE A 345 6.47 27.01 24.59
CA ILE A 345 6.90 26.33 23.35
C ILE A 345 5.69 25.71 22.62
N ILE A 346 4.80 25.05 23.35
CA ILE A 346 3.61 24.43 22.75
C ILE A 346 2.66 25.49 22.20
N PHE A 347 2.47 26.61 22.91
CA PHE A 347 1.58 27.70 22.48
C PHE A 347 2.07 28.46 21.22
N GLU A 348 3.35 28.33 20.84
CA GLU A 348 3.83 28.83 19.55
C GLU A 348 3.17 28.15 18.35
N HIS A 349 2.73 26.89 18.53
CA HIS A 349 2.23 26.04 17.45
C HIS A 349 0.79 25.55 17.66
N SER A 350 0.22 25.75 18.86
CA SER A 350 -1.12 25.28 19.20
C SER A 350 -1.88 26.29 20.04
N ALA A 351 -3.14 26.54 19.73
CA ALA A 351 -4.03 27.39 20.52
C ALA A 351 -4.40 26.75 21.88
N LEU A 352 -4.26 25.43 22.01
CA LEU A 352 -4.63 24.66 23.19
C LEU A 352 -3.47 23.77 23.65
N ILE A 353 -3.43 23.51 24.95
CA ILE A 353 -2.57 22.49 25.55
C ILE A 353 -3.44 21.53 26.35
N LEU A 354 -3.18 20.23 26.21
CA LEU A 354 -3.71 19.20 27.08
C LEU A 354 -2.71 18.95 28.23
N THR A 355 -3.20 19.10 29.47
CA THR A 355 -2.45 18.71 30.67
C THR A 355 -3.09 17.50 31.29
N GLN A 356 -2.27 16.56 31.76
CA GLN A 356 -2.73 15.27 32.27
C GLN A 356 -1.95 14.88 33.52
N ALA A 357 -2.62 14.27 34.50
CA ALA A 357 -1.97 13.72 35.68
C ALA A 357 -0.94 12.65 35.28
N PHE A 358 0.28 12.75 35.81
CA PHE A 358 1.28 11.70 35.62
C PHE A 358 0.92 10.44 36.39
N MET A 359 0.88 9.34 35.71
CA MET A 359 0.56 8.01 36.26
C MET A 359 1.76 7.10 36.06
N PRO A 360 2.55 6.83 37.11
CA PRO A 360 3.70 5.93 37.03
C PRO A 360 3.25 4.47 36.98
N THR A 361 3.79 3.73 36.00
CA THR A 361 3.61 2.29 35.83
C THR A 361 4.90 1.70 35.31
N ASP A 362 5.15 0.42 35.53
CA ASP A 362 6.33 -0.28 34.99
C ASP A 362 6.15 -0.60 33.49
N TYR A 363 4.91 -0.76 33.05
CA TYR A 363 4.52 -0.99 31.66
C TYR A 363 3.15 -0.37 31.37
N ASP A 364 2.88 -0.19 30.09
CA ASP A 364 1.56 0.14 29.57
C ASP A 364 0.97 -1.06 28.85
N TRP A 365 -0.33 -1.27 29.01
CA TRP A 365 -1.08 -2.22 28.21
C TRP A 365 -1.32 -1.64 26.81
N ARG A 366 -1.10 -2.44 25.76
CA ARG A 366 -1.59 -2.22 24.40
C ARG A 366 -2.60 -3.30 24.06
N ILE A 367 -3.87 -2.93 23.93
CA ILE A 367 -4.93 -3.84 23.51
C ILE A 367 -5.28 -3.53 22.04
N GLY A 368 -5.04 -4.48 21.14
CA GLY A 368 -5.49 -4.38 19.76
C GLY A 368 -6.97 -4.72 19.68
N VAL A 369 -7.75 -3.84 19.07
CA VAL A 369 -9.21 -4.01 18.86
C VAL A 369 -9.51 -3.89 17.40
N LEU A 370 -10.18 -4.88 16.83
CA LEU A 370 -10.63 -4.90 15.42
C LEU A 370 -12.13 -5.16 15.38
N ASN A 371 -12.86 -4.33 14.68
CA ASN A 371 -14.31 -4.48 14.54
C ASN A 371 -14.99 -4.74 15.90
N ARG A 372 -14.66 -3.90 16.90
CA ARG A 372 -15.23 -3.95 18.26
C ARG A 372 -14.85 -5.19 19.09
N GLN A 373 -13.92 -6.01 18.62
CA GLN A 373 -13.46 -7.20 19.30
C GLN A 373 -11.96 -7.09 19.64
N PRO A 374 -11.53 -7.43 20.86
CA PRO A 374 -10.12 -7.47 21.19
C PRO A 374 -9.44 -8.61 20.41
N ILE A 375 -8.28 -8.34 19.83
CA ILE A 375 -7.58 -9.33 18.99
C ILE A 375 -6.21 -9.73 19.53
N TYR A 376 -5.49 -8.83 20.20
CA TYR A 376 -4.22 -9.12 20.87
C TYR A 376 -4.04 -8.24 22.11
N ALA A 377 -3.12 -8.64 23.00
CA ALA A 377 -2.71 -7.86 24.15
C ALA A 377 -1.19 -7.93 24.34
N CYS A 378 -0.56 -6.78 24.47
CA CYS A 378 0.86 -6.65 24.76
C CYS A 378 1.08 -5.73 25.95
N ARG A 379 2.22 -5.93 26.64
CA ARG A 379 2.74 -5.01 27.66
C ARG A 379 4.01 -4.38 27.11
N TYR A 380 4.04 -3.06 27.10
CA TYR A 380 5.21 -2.28 26.71
C TYR A 380 5.86 -1.70 27.94
N PHE A 381 7.04 -2.18 28.27
CA PHE A 381 7.78 -1.72 29.44
C PHE A 381 8.40 -0.35 29.20
N MET A 382 8.53 0.43 30.27
CA MET A 382 9.19 1.72 30.17
C MET A 382 10.67 1.55 29.78
N SER A 383 11.17 2.45 28.94
CA SER A 383 12.59 2.49 28.61
C SER A 383 13.43 2.67 29.87
N ARG A 384 14.59 1.98 29.94
CA ARG A 384 15.41 1.89 31.16
C ARG A 384 15.77 3.27 31.71
N GLY A 385 15.31 3.57 32.92
CA GLY A 385 15.54 4.88 33.56
C GLY A 385 14.68 6.02 32.98
N HIS A 386 13.70 5.71 32.15
CA HIS A 386 12.79 6.68 31.55
C HIS A 386 11.34 6.38 31.93
N TRP A 387 10.46 7.37 31.81
CA TRP A 387 9.04 7.26 32.17
C TRP A 387 8.11 6.99 30.98
N GLN A 388 8.68 6.86 29.79
CA GLN A 388 7.99 6.54 28.53
C GLN A 388 8.57 5.26 27.93
N ILE A 389 7.79 4.63 27.07
CA ILE A 389 8.19 3.44 26.29
C ILE A 389 9.31 3.80 25.33
N TYR A 390 9.21 4.95 24.64
CA TYR A 390 10.22 5.45 23.72
C TYR A 390 11.02 6.58 24.34
N GLN A 391 12.33 6.54 24.17
CA GLN A 391 13.24 7.61 24.56
C GLN A 391 13.96 8.13 23.29
N HIS A 392 13.68 9.40 22.98
CA HIS A 392 14.33 10.11 21.88
C HIS A 392 15.61 10.78 22.39
N HIS A 393 16.76 10.37 21.86
CA HIS A 393 18.06 10.95 22.26
C HIS A 393 18.38 12.16 21.35
N GLN A 394 19.14 13.13 21.88
CA GLN A 394 19.61 14.30 21.10
C GLN A 394 20.43 13.91 19.85
N SER A 395 21.02 12.72 19.85
CA SER A 395 21.73 12.14 18.69
C SER A 395 20.81 11.66 17.57
N GLY A 396 19.49 11.76 17.71
CA GLY A 396 18.50 11.23 16.77
C GLY A 396 18.27 9.71 16.91
N ARG A 397 18.92 9.05 17.86
CA ARG A 397 18.67 7.64 18.17
C ARG A 397 17.43 7.51 19.03
N VAL A 398 16.61 6.49 18.76
CA VAL A 398 15.45 6.13 19.59
C VAL A 398 15.76 4.81 20.29
N SER A 399 15.52 4.73 21.58
CA SER A 399 15.54 3.49 22.35
C SER A 399 14.13 3.19 22.85
N SER A 400 13.73 1.92 22.83
CA SER A 400 12.46 1.44 23.38
C SER A 400 12.70 0.57 24.60
N GLY A 401 11.71 0.45 25.46
CA GLY A 401 11.67 -0.55 26.49
C GLY A 401 11.46 -1.96 25.92
N ASP A 402 11.49 -2.95 26.81
CA ASP A 402 11.12 -4.33 26.48
C ASP A 402 9.61 -4.44 26.24
N PHE A 403 9.18 -5.55 25.66
CA PHE A 403 7.75 -5.86 25.46
C PHE A 403 7.52 -7.36 25.62
N ASP A 404 6.29 -7.70 25.94
CA ASP A 404 5.79 -9.06 25.84
C ASP A 404 4.32 -9.05 25.39
N CYS A 405 3.85 -10.16 24.82
CA CYS A 405 2.46 -10.35 24.46
C CYS A 405 1.90 -11.59 25.15
N ILE A 406 0.68 -11.48 25.62
CA ILE A 406 0.04 -12.53 26.41
C ILE A 406 -1.34 -12.90 25.84
N ASP A 407 -1.85 -14.05 26.27
CA ASP A 407 -3.23 -14.43 25.94
C ASP A 407 -4.20 -13.39 26.53
N LEU A 408 -5.16 -12.95 25.72
CA LEU A 408 -6.24 -12.05 26.17
C LEU A 408 -6.99 -12.56 27.41
N LYS A 409 -7.05 -13.88 27.63
CA LYS A 409 -7.66 -14.49 28.79
C LYS A 409 -6.90 -14.22 30.08
N MET A 410 -5.64 -13.85 29.97
CA MET A 410 -4.78 -13.53 31.11
C MET A 410 -4.77 -12.04 31.43
N VAL A 411 -5.37 -11.21 30.59
CA VAL A 411 -5.50 -9.76 30.79
C VAL A 411 -6.65 -9.51 31.79
N PRO A 412 -6.48 -8.63 32.80
CA PRO A 412 -7.58 -8.22 33.66
C PRO A 412 -8.79 -7.73 32.82
N GLN A 413 -9.99 -8.24 33.15
CA GLN A 413 -11.19 -7.98 32.35
C GLN A 413 -11.51 -6.49 32.22
N ASN A 414 -11.29 -5.71 33.28
CA ASN A 414 -11.49 -4.26 33.27
C ASN A 414 -10.57 -3.51 32.29
N ILE A 415 -9.36 -4.02 31.99
CA ILE A 415 -8.46 -3.49 31.01
C ILE A 415 -9.05 -3.72 29.61
N VAL A 416 -9.48 -4.96 29.32
CA VAL A 416 -10.11 -5.32 28.04
C VAL A 416 -11.41 -4.53 27.83
N ASP A 417 -12.26 -4.45 28.85
CA ASP A 417 -13.54 -3.72 28.77
C ASP A 417 -13.33 -2.23 28.51
N ALA A 418 -12.35 -1.60 29.19
CA ALA A 418 -12.01 -0.21 28.97
C ALA A 418 -11.49 0.04 27.56
N ALA A 419 -10.62 -0.84 27.04
CA ALA A 419 -10.11 -0.77 25.68
C ALA A 419 -11.23 -0.88 24.62
N VAL A 420 -12.08 -1.89 24.75
CA VAL A 420 -13.22 -2.11 23.85
C VAL A 420 -14.21 -0.94 23.93
N LYS A 421 -14.50 -0.44 25.13
CA LYS A 421 -15.39 0.72 25.30
C LYS A 421 -14.83 1.97 24.63
N ALA A 422 -13.53 2.25 24.80
CA ALA A 422 -12.87 3.40 24.21
C ALA A 422 -12.85 3.32 22.68
N SER A 423 -12.42 2.19 22.12
CA SER A 423 -12.35 1.98 20.67
C SER A 423 -13.73 2.05 20.00
N ASN A 424 -14.79 1.55 20.66
CA ASN A 424 -16.16 1.59 20.14
C ASN A 424 -16.72 3.01 19.99
N LEU A 425 -16.17 3.99 20.70
CA LEU A 425 -16.51 5.41 20.53
C LEU A 425 -15.86 6.01 19.28
N ILE A 426 -14.76 5.44 18.82
CA ILE A 426 -14.09 5.85 17.59
C ILE A 426 -14.83 5.26 16.39
N GLY A 427 -14.96 3.94 16.35
CA GLY A 427 -15.59 3.25 15.22
C GLY A 427 -15.50 1.73 15.30
N ALA A 428 -15.47 1.09 14.14
CA ALA A 428 -15.28 -0.35 13.99
C ALA A 428 -13.96 -0.71 13.29
N GLY A 429 -12.98 0.19 13.26
CA GLY A 429 -11.67 0.05 12.62
C GLY A 429 -10.72 -0.93 13.32
N LEU A 430 -9.45 -0.76 13.01
CA LEU A 430 -8.34 -1.43 13.68
C LEU A 430 -7.67 -0.42 14.63
N TYR A 431 -7.79 -0.64 15.92
CA TYR A 431 -7.29 0.31 16.93
C TYR A 431 -6.32 -0.35 17.89
N GLY A 432 -5.31 0.41 18.32
CA GLY A 432 -4.45 0.08 19.46
C GLY A 432 -4.78 0.99 20.62
N VAL A 433 -5.28 0.43 21.71
CA VAL A 433 -5.63 1.19 22.90
C VAL A 433 -4.51 1.05 23.92
N ASP A 434 -3.95 2.18 24.35
CA ASP A 434 -2.93 2.25 25.40
C ASP A 434 -3.59 2.54 26.74
N LEU A 435 -3.32 1.69 27.72
CA LEU A 435 -3.90 1.80 29.06
C LEU A 435 -2.83 1.65 30.14
N LYS A 436 -3.07 2.34 31.24
CA LYS A 436 -2.36 2.11 32.48
C LYS A 436 -3.26 1.42 33.52
N GLU A 437 -2.67 0.56 34.31
CA GLU A 437 -3.34 -0.08 35.43
C GLU A 437 -2.74 0.43 36.75
N ILE A 438 -3.57 1.01 37.61
CA ILE A 438 -3.17 1.49 38.92
C ILE A 438 -4.22 1.05 39.93
N ASP A 439 -3.81 0.37 41.01
CA ASP A 439 -4.68 -0.14 42.07
C ASP A 439 -5.87 -0.95 41.47
N GLY A 440 -5.59 -1.77 40.48
CA GLY A 440 -6.58 -2.60 39.81
C GLY A 440 -7.60 -1.81 38.95
N LYS A 441 -7.37 -0.54 38.64
CA LYS A 441 -8.22 0.29 37.80
C LYS A 441 -7.54 0.57 36.47
N ALA A 442 -8.30 0.43 35.39
CA ALA A 442 -7.85 0.78 34.03
C ALA A 442 -8.01 2.27 33.75
N TYR A 443 -7.02 2.87 33.12
CA TYR A 443 -7.06 4.25 32.63
C TYR A 443 -6.60 4.28 31.19
N VAL A 444 -7.46 4.71 30.28
CA VAL A 444 -7.12 4.88 28.86
C VAL A 444 -6.24 6.11 28.68
N ILE A 445 -5.07 5.91 28.11
CA ILE A 445 -4.08 6.94 27.82
C ILE A 445 -4.25 7.49 26.42
N GLU A 446 -4.45 6.59 25.43
CA GLU A 446 -4.57 6.91 24.03
C GLU A 446 -5.31 5.80 23.27
N VAL A 447 -5.99 6.19 22.19
CA VAL A 447 -6.51 5.24 21.19
C VAL A 447 -5.84 5.61 19.88
N ASN A 448 -5.11 4.67 19.33
CA ASN A 448 -4.41 4.84 18.05
C ASN A 448 -5.22 4.19 16.93
N ASP A 449 -5.57 4.94 15.88
CA ASP A 449 -5.87 4.40 14.58
C ASP A 449 -4.57 3.86 13.97
N ASN A 450 -4.63 2.98 13.02
CA ASN A 450 -3.42 2.47 12.39
C ASN A 450 -2.31 2.03 13.39
N PRO A 451 -2.62 1.18 14.38
CA PRO A 451 -1.68 0.79 15.42
C PRO A 451 -0.50 0.01 14.86
N SER A 452 0.64 0.07 15.55
CA SER A 452 1.78 -0.77 15.21
C SER A 452 1.39 -2.25 15.26
N ILE A 453 1.79 -2.98 14.22
CA ILE A 453 1.79 -4.44 14.14
C ILE A 453 3.10 -4.83 13.47
N ASP A 454 4.11 -5.14 14.29
CA ASP A 454 5.43 -5.54 13.86
C ASP A 454 5.65 -7.04 14.08
N HIS A 455 6.42 -7.64 13.16
CA HIS A 455 6.77 -9.05 13.29
C HIS A 455 7.69 -9.28 14.50
N GLY A 456 7.33 -10.23 15.35
CA GLY A 456 8.05 -10.52 16.59
C GLY A 456 7.70 -9.58 17.75
N VAL A 457 6.70 -8.70 17.60
CA VAL A 457 6.16 -7.82 18.63
C VAL A 457 4.69 -8.17 18.86
N GLU A 458 3.74 -7.55 18.17
CA GLU A 458 2.31 -7.76 18.40
C GLU A 458 1.83 -9.15 17.94
N ASP A 459 2.56 -9.80 17.05
CA ASP A 459 2.28 -11.18 16.64
C ASP A 459 2.97 -12.25 17.51
N LEU A 460 3.77 -11.85 18.50
CA LEU A 460 4.60 -12.77 19.30
C LEU A 460 3.80 -13.93 19.92
N PHE A 461 2.59 -13.66 20.40
CA PHE A 461 1.72 -14.68 20.98
C PHE A 461 0.86 -15.41 19.96
N LEU A 462 0.27 -14.66 19.01
CA LEU A 462 -0.72 -15.18 18.06
C LEU A 462 -0.11 -15.66 16.73
N GLY A 463 1.13 -15.27 16.42
CA GLY A 463 1.77 -15.55 15.15
C GLY A 463 0.95 -14.99 13.97
N ASP A 464 0.85 -15.78 12.89
CA ASP A 464 0.13 -15.41 11.68
C ASP A 464 -1.35 -15.03 11.91
N LEU A 465 -1.98 -15.44 13.02
CA LEU A 465 -3.40 -15.20 13.28
C LEU A 465 -3.77 -13.71 13.40
N VAL A 466 -2.84 -12.84 13.80
CA VAL A 466 -3.09 -11.38 13.83
C VAL A 466 -3.38 -10.88 12.42
N TYR A 467 -2.54 -11.25 11.48
CA TYR A 467 -2.66 -10.87 10.06
C TYR A 467 -3.91 -11.47 9.42
N ASP A 468 -4.21 -12.74 9.75
CA ASP A 468 -5.41 -13.42 9.25
C ASP A 468 -6.70 -12.74 9.70
N ARG A 469 -6.77 -12.31 10.96
CA ARG A 469 -7.94 -11.59 11.49
C ARG A 469 -8.16 -10.27 10.77
N VAL A 470 -7.10 -9.49 10.57
CA VAL A 470 -7.18 -8.19 9.88
C VAL A 470 -7.62 -8.38 8.42
N MET A 471 -7.00 -9.30 7.68
CA MET A 471 -7.34 -9.53 6.27
C MET A 471 -8.73 -10.16 6.11
N THR A 472 -9.15 -11.05 7.02
CA THR A 472 -10.51 -11.60 7.02
C THR A 472 -11.56 -10.51 7.24
N GLU A 473 -11.29 -9.53 8.10
CA GLU A 473 -12.20 -8.39 8.31
C GLU A 473 -12.28 -7.50 7.05
N PHE A 474 -11.17 -7.27 6.33
CA PHE A 474 -11.19 -6.61 5.03
C PHE A 474 -12.12 -7.35 4.05
N LEU A 475 -11.92 -8.65 3.88
CA LEU A 475 -12.74 -9.48 2.99
C LEU A 475 -14.23 -9.39 3.37
N ARG A 476 -14.54 -9.51 4.67
CA ARG A 476 -15.92 -9.39 5.16
C ARG A 476 -16.55 -8.04 4.79
N ARG A 477 -15.82 -6.92 4.95
CA ARG A 477 -16.33 -5.59 4.62
C ARG A 477 -16.55 -5.41 3.13
N ILE A 478 -15.64 -5.90 2.28
CA ILE A 478 -15.77 -5.84 0.83
C ILE A 478 -17.00 -6.64 0.38
N GLN A 479 -17.21 -7.83 0.94
CA GLN A 479 -18.37 -8.67 0.60
C GLN A 479 -19.69 -8.03 1.01
N LEU A 480 -19.75 -7.40 2.18
CA LEU A 480 -20.96 -6.70 2.65
C LEU A 480 -21.30 -5.45 1.83
N ARG A 481 -20.31 -4.83 1.18
CA ARG A 481 -20.52 -3.67 0.32
C ARG A 481 -21.18 -4.06 -1.02
N GLY A 482 -20.99 -5.29 -1.47
CA GLY A 482 -21.57 -5.81 -2.71
C GLY A 482 -23.01 -6.35 -2.55
N MET A 483 -23.57 -6.28 -1.34
CA MET A 483 -24.96 -6.63 -1.04
C MET A 483 -25.80 -5.37 -0.91
#